data_59d36cce74402e87dd5a4a9333119967
#
_entry.id   59d36cce74402e87dd5a4a9333119967
#
_cell.length_a   1.000
_cell.length_b   1.000
_cell.length_c   1.000
_cell.angle_alpha   90.00
_cell.angle_beta   90.00
_cell.angle_gamma   90.00
#
_symmetry.space_group_name_H-M   'P 1'
#
loop_
_entity.id
_entity.type
_entity.pdbx_description
1 polymer ?
#
loop_
_entity_poly.entity_id
_entity_poly.type
_entity_poly.pdbx_seq_one_letter_code
_entity_poly.pdbx_strand_id
1 'polypeptide(L)'
;MRPWIKRTLAGLFGASLLFTAFAAGAWRGHHGWGWHAMSEEDASRAKARIVDKVGDRLDLDATQRAKLAVLADRLHEQRKALAGPAADPRAEITGLVAGPTFDRAKAQALVESKTQAVGAGSPLVIAALGDFYDSLMPEQQAKVRAFMERRGRHGPRG
;
A
#
# COMPACT_ATOMS: atom_id res chain seq x y z
N MET A 1 30.64 16.97 -6.31
CA MET A 1 29.31 16.34 -6.38
C MET A 1 29.17 15.42 -5.17
N ARG A 2 28.26 15.72 -4.26
CA ARG A 2 28.19 15.08 -2.94
C ARG A 2 27.51 13.70 -3.03
N PRO A 3 28.04 12.63 -2.42
CA PRO A 3 27.52 11.26 -2.51
C PRO A 3 26.20 11.03 -1.74
N TRP A 4 25.62 12.05 -1.14
CA TRP A 4 24.42 11.93 -0.30
C TRP A 4 23.12 11.70 -1.09
N ILE A 5 23.05 12.17 -2.33
CA ILE A 5 21.82 12.10 -3.15
C ILE A 5 21.53 10.64 -3.61
N LYS A 6 22.54 9.77 -3.65
CA LYS A 6 22.33 8.37 -4.06
C LYS A 6 21.72 7.47 -2.98
N ARG A 7 21.74 7.88 -1.71
CA ARG A 7 21.19 7.06 -0.60
C ARG A 7 19.70 7.30 -0.34
N THR A 8 19.17 8.45 -0.72
CA THR A 8 17.75 8.81 -0.53
C THR A 8 16.83 8.21 -1.59
N LEU A 9 17.31 7.93 -2.80
CA LEU A 9 16.52 7.30 -3.85
C LEU A 9 16.31 5.79 -3.65
N ALA A 10 17.25 5.10 -2.98
CA ALA A 10 17.12 3.66 -2.70
C ALA A 10 16.07 3.35 -1.62
N GLY A 11 15.80 4.29 -0.71
CA GLY A 11 14.80 4.11 0.36
C GLY A 11 13.35 4.23 -0.11
N LEU A 12 13.10 5.02 -1.14
CA LEU A 12 11.74 5.25 -1.68
C LEU A 12 11.21 4.06 -2.50
N PHE A 13 12.10 3.31 -3.15
CA PHE A 13 11.71 2.12 -3.91
C PHE A 13 11.45 0.88 -3.03
N GLY A 14 12.12 0.77 -1.88
CA GLY A 14 11.97 -0.37 -0.97
C GLY A 14 10.60 -0.44 -0.28
N ALA A 15 10.05 0.70 0.13
CA ALA A 15 8.74 0.77 0.79
C ALA A 15 7.57 0.44 -0.16
N SER A 16 7.70 0.76 -1.46
CA SER A 16 6.69 0.49 -2.46
C SER A 16 6.53 -1.01 -2.76
N LEU A 17 7.62 -1.80 -2.68
CA LEU A 17 7.59 -3.25 -2.95
C LEU A 17 6.94 -4.05 -1.81
N LEU A 18 7.11 -3.65 -0.56
CA LEU A 18 6.44 -4.29 0.58
C LEU A 18 4.92 -4.05 0.53
N PHE A 19 4.51 -2.88 0.04
CA PHE A 19 3.12 -2.47 -0.04
C PHE A 19 2.32 -3.26 -1.09
N THR A 20 2.92 -3.53 -2.25
CA THR A 20 2.28 -4.31 -3.32
C THR A 20 2.17 -5.79 -3.00
N ALA A 21 3.12 -6.35 -2.24
CA ALA A 21 3.12 -7.76 -1.91
C ALA A 21 2.00 -8.17 -0.95
N PHE A 22 1.66 -7.33 0.03
CA PHE A 22 0.61 -7.63 1.00
C PHE A 22 -0.80 -7.43 0.41
N ALA A 23 -0.98 -6.40 -0.42
CA ALA A 23 -2.28 -6.09 -1.02
C ALA A 23 -2.66 -7.00 -2.20
N ALA A 24 -1.69 -7.46 -3.01
CA ALA A 24 -1.98 -8.18 -4.25
C ALA A 24 -2.32 -9.68 -4.07
N GLY A 25 -2.12 -10.27 -2.88
CA GLY A 25 -2.37 -11.70 -2.63
C GLY A 25 -3.80 -12.08 -2.33
N ALA A 26 -4.60 -11.14 -1.91
CA ALA A 26 -6.03 -11.38 -1.61
C ALA A 26 -6.93 -11.19 -2.86
N TRP A 27 -6.37 -10.75 -4.00
CA TRP A 27 -7.15 -10.19 -5.11
C TRP A 27 -6.81 -10.80 -6.47
N ARG A 28 -6.77 -12.10 -6.54
CA ARG A 28 -6.82 -12.80 -7.83
C ARG A 28 -8.28 -13.09 -8.22
N GLY A 29 -9.04 -12.07 -8.51
CA GLY A 29 -10.40 -12.18 -8.99
C GLY A 29 -10.78 -10.90 -9.73
N HIS A 30 -10.70 -10.97 -11.05
CA HIS A 30 -11.34 -10.11 -12.05
C HIS A 30 -11.37 -8.58 -11.86
N HIS A 31 -10.84 -7.93 -12.88
CA HIS A 31 -10.97 -6.51 -13.26
C HIS A 31 -10.09 -5.53 -12.48
N GLY A 32 -9.01 -5.15 -13.16
CA GLY A 32 -8.15 -4.05 -12.80
C GLY A 32 -8.95 -2.73 -12.67
N TRP A 33 -8.44 -1.86 -11.80
CA TRP A 33 -8.72 -0.43 -11.76
C TRP A 33 -10.05 0.08 -11.19
N GLY A 34 -10.93 -0.77 -10.68
CA GLY A 34 -12.23 -0.37 -10.12
C GLY A 34 -12.26 0.08 -8.65
N TRP A 35 -11.12 0.41 -8.04
CA TRP A 35 -11.06 0.73 -6.60
C TRP A 35 -11.53 2.14 -6.23
N HIS A 36 -11.70 3.01 -7.22
CA HIS A 36 -12.03 4.41 -7.00
C HIS A 36 -13.54 4.68 -6.79
N ALA A 37 -14.36 3.65 -6.97
CA ALA A 37 -15.81 3.76 -6.83
C ALA A 37 -16.40 2.90 -5.69
N MET A 38 -15.54 2.34 -4.81
CA MET A 38 -16.07 1.59 -3.66
C MET A 38 -16.60 2.56 -2.62
N SER A 39 -17.83 2.31 -2.16
CA SER A 39 -18.39 3.02 -1.01
C SER A 39 -17.52 2.76 0.23
N GLU A 40 -17.55 3.66 1.21
CA GLU A 40 -16.87 3.47 2.50
C GLU A 40 -17.31 2.16 3.18
N GLU A 41 -18.57 1.77 2.97
CA GLU A 41 -19.12 0.53 3.48
C GLU A 41 -18.51 -0.71 2.80
N ASP A 42 -18.36 -0.68 1.48
CA ASP A 42 -17.71 -1.76 0.73
C ASP A 42 -16.23 -1.88 1.08
N ALA A 43 -15.54 -0.74 1.26
CA ALA A 43 -14.16 -0.71 1.72
C ALA A 43 -14.01 -1.31 3.12
N SER A 44 -14.93 -1.00 4.03
CA SER A 44 -14.97 -1.57 5.38
C SER A 44 -15.22 -3.07 5.35
N ARG A 45 -16.18 -3.54 4.54
CA ARG A 45 -16.44 -4.98 4.36
C ARG A 45 -15.24 -5.71 3.75
N ALA A 46 -14.58 -5.11 2.76
CA ALA A 46 -13.39 -5.67 2.14
C ALA A 46 -12.24 -5.79 3.15
N LYS A 47 -12.03 -4.77 3.98
CA LYS A 47 -11.06 -4.76 5.07
C LYS A 47 -11.33 -5.88 6.07
N ALA A 48 -12.57 -6.01 6.56
CA ALA A 48 -12.97 -7.07 7.50
C ALA A 48 -12.64 -8.47 6.93
N ARG A 49 -13.01 -8.73 5.67
CA ARG A 49 -12.70 -10.00 5.00
C ARG A 49 -11.19 -10.28 4.91
N ILE A 50 -10.37 -9.25 4.72
CA ILE A 50 -8.91 -9.41 4.68
C ILE A 50 -8.39 -9.77 6.06
N VAL A 51 -8.84 -9.05 7.10
CA VAL A 51 -8.45 -9.32 8.49
C VAL A 51 -8.84 -10.74 8.90
N ASP A 52 -10.05 -11.18 8.59
CA ASP A 52 -10.52 -12.53 8.88
C ASP A 52 -9.68 -13.57 8.15
N LYS A 53 -9.50 -13.43 6.83
CA LYS A 53 -8.75 -14.38 6.01
C LYS A 53 -7.28 -14.50 6.42
N VAL A 54 -6.63 -13.40 6.79
CA VAL A 54 -5.25 -13.41 7.27
C VAL A 54 -5.21 -13.97 8.69
N GLY A 55 -6.18 -13.58 9.53
CA GLY A 55 -6.33 -14.08 10.89
C GLY A 55 -6.44 -15.60 10.94
N ASP A 56 -7.27 -16.19 10.09
CA ASP A 56 -7.46 -17.64 10.01
C ASP A 56 -6.22 -18.36 9.47
N ARG A 57 -5.52 -17.76 8.50
CA ARG A 57 -4.30 -18.40 7.94
C ARG A 57 -3.12 -18.41 8.89
N LEU A 58 -3.03 -17.44 9.74
CA LEU A 58 -1.94 -17.29 10.70
C LEU A 58 -2.32 -17.79 12.09
N ASP A 59 -3.56 -18.23 12.30
CA ASP A 59 -4.12 -18.62 13.61
C ASP A 59 -3.94 -17.49 14.63
N LEU A 60 -4.37 -16.26 14.26
CA LEU A 60 -4.20 -15.08 15.09
C LEU A 60 -5.19 -15.09 16.26
N ASP A 61 -4.70 -14.75 17.45
CA ASP A 61 -5.55 -14.45 18.60
C ASP A 61 -6.29 -13.10 18.46
N ALA A 62 -7.15 -12.77 19.41
CA ALA A 62 -7.97 -11.57 19.37
C ALA A 62 -7.13 -10.28 19.39
N THR A 63 -6.03 -10.25 20.13
CA THR A 63 -5.13 -9.11 20.24
C THR A 63 -4.37 -8.89 18.94
N GLN A 64 -3.86 -9.96 18.35
CA GLN A 64 -3.18 -9.93 17.06
C GLN A 64 -4.13 -9.51 15.92
N ARG A 65 -5.38 -10.00 15.93
CA ARG A 65 -6.42 -9.57 14.97
C ARG A 65 -6.74 -8.08 15.10
N ALA A 66 -6.81 -7.55 16.32
CA ALA A 66 -7.01 -6.12 16.54
C ALA A 66 -5.86 -5.29 15.97
N LYS A 67 -4.60 -5.69 16.19
CA LYS A 67 -3.42 -5.03 15.59
C LYS A 67 -3.40 -5.11 14.07
N LEU A 68 -3.79 -6.26 13.50
CA LEU A 68 -3.95 -6.41 12.05
C LEU A 68 -5.03 -5.47 11.50
N ALA A 69 -6.14 -5.29 12.21
CA ALA A 69 -7.18 -4.34 11.83
C ALA A 69 -6.66 -2.89 11.81
N VAL A 70 -5.90 -2.49 12.84
CA VAL A 70 -5.24 -1.16 12.87
C VAL A 70 -4.30 -0.99 11.68
N LEU A 71 -3.48 -1.99 11.36
CA LEU A 71 -2.61 -1.95 10.17
C LEU A 71 -3.44 -1.80 8.89
N ALA A 72 -4.54 -2.54 8.74
CA ALA A 72 -5.42 -2.45 7.59
C ALA A 72 -6.06 -1.05 7.46
N ASP A 73 -6.41 -0.41 8.58
CA ASP A 73 -6.91 0.97 8.60
C ASP A 73 -5.84 1.97 8.13
N ARG A 74 -4.61 1.89 8.66
CA ARG A 74 -3.52 2.77 8.25
C ARG A 74 -3.18 2.62 6.78
N LEU A 75 -3.22 1.39 6.26
CA LEU A 75 -3.03 1.12 4.85
C LEU A 75 -4.15 1.70 3.98
N HIS A 76 -5.39 1.64 4.44
CA HIS A 76 -6.54 2.24 3.75
C HIS A 76 -6.42 3.76 3.68
N GLU A 77 -6.15 4.41 4.82
CA GLU A 77 -5.95 5.86 4.90
C GLU A 77 -4.79 6.34 4.02
N GLN A 78 -3.67 5.63 4.06
CA GLN A 78 -2.53 5.94 3.20
C GLN A 78 -2.88 5.85 1.71
N ARG A 79 -3.63 4.82 1.32
CA ARG A 79 -4.09 4.66 -0.06
C ARG A 79 -5.04 5.78 -0.46
N LYS A 80 -5.99 6.15 0.40
CA LYS A 80 -6.94 7.24 0.17
C LYS A 80 -6.20 8.57 0.00
N ALA A 81 -5.21 8.85 0.84
CA ALA A 81 -4.36 10.04 0.71
C ALA A 81 -3.57 10.06 -0.61
N LEU A 82 -3.06 8.91 -1.05
CA LEU A 82 -2.36 8.78 -2.33
C LEU A 82 -3.28 8.92 -3.55
N ALA A 83 -4.50 8.41 -3.47
CA ALA A 83 -5.49 8.57 -4.53
C ALA A 83 -5.85 10.06 -4.73
N GLY A 84 -5.95 10.80 -3.62
CA GLY A 84 -6.33 12.21 -3.65
C GLY A 84 -7.80 12.44 -4.02
N PRO A 85 -8.24 13.69 -4.12
CA PRO A 85 -9.65 14.03 -4.35
C PRO A 85 -10.16 13.64 -5.75
N ALA A 86 -9.27 13.54 -6.74
CA ALA A 86 -9.65 13.18 -8.11
C ALA A 86 -9.98 11.70 -8.29
N ALA A 87 -9.59 10.85 -7.35
CA ALA A 87 -9.84 9.40 -7.32
C ALA A 87 -9.50 8.62 -8.61
N ASP A 88 -9.14 9.29 -9.71
CA ASP A 88 -8.80 8.69 -11.01
C ASP A 88 -7.39 9.11 -11.47
N PRO A 89 -6.39 8.23 -11.33
CA PRO A 89 -5.03 8.49 -11.79
C PRO A 89 -4.93 8.76 -13.30
N ARG A 90 -5.86 8.22 -14.10
CA ARG A 90 -5.89 8.47 -15.54
C ARG A 90 -6.31 9.90 -15.84
N ALA A 91 -7.32 10.41 -15.14
CA ALA A 91 -7.75 11.79 -15.29
C ALA A 91 -6.63 12.77 -14.86
N GLU A 92 -5.88 12.45 -13.78
CA GLU A 92 -4.72 13.23 -13.38
C GLU A 92 -3.67 13.31 -14.52
N ILE A 93 -3.30 12.16 -15.10
CA ILE A 93 -2.30 12.09 -16.19
C ILE A 93 -2.85 12.74 -17.47
N THR A 94 -4.09 12.45 -17.86
CA THR A 94 -4.72 13.05 -19.04
C THR A 94 -4.76 14.57 -18.93
N GLY A 95 -5.00 15.09 -17.72
CA GLY A 95 -4.98 16.52 -17.46
C GLY A 95 -3.62 17.19 -17.67
N LEU A 96 -2.51 16.44 -17.69
CA LEU A 96 -1.15 16.98 -17.95
C LEU A 96 -0.91 17.26 -19.45
N VAL A 97 -1.64 16.58 -20.31
CA VAL A 97 -1.52 16.65 -21.79
C VAL A 97 -2.78 17.20 -22.48
N ALA A 98 -3.69 17.77 -21.70
CA ALA A 98 -4.96 18.30 -22.24
C ALA A 98 -4.79 19.57 -23.08
N GLY A 99 -3.69 20.31 -22.92
CA GLY A 99 -3.35 21.52 -23.67
C GLY A 99 -2.40 21.23 -24.85
N PRO A 100 -2.00 22.29 -25.58
CA PRO A 100 -1.04 22.18 -26.69
C PRO A 100 0.37 21.85 -26.24
N THR A 101 0.68 21.99 -24.95
CA THR A 101 1.99 21.68 -24.33
C THR A 101 1.77 20.91 -23.05
N PHE A 102 2.75 20.09 -22.68
CA PHE A 102 2.75 19.37 -21.41
C PHE A 102 2.79 20.33 -20.21
N ASP A 103 1.85 20.18 -19.29
CA ASP A 103 1.74 21.04 -18.10
C ASP A 103 2.74 20.61 -17.01
N ARG A 104 3.94 21.21 -17.07
CA ARG A 104 5.01 20.92 -16.12
C ARG A 104 4.68 21.38 -14.69
N ALA A 105 3.97 22.49 -14.55
CA ALA A 105 3.62 23.03 -13.24
C ALA A 105 2.64 22.08 -12.52
N LYS A 106 1.62 21.63 -13.25
CA LYS A 106 0.66 20.65 -12.72
C LYS A 106 1.32 19.31 -12.42
N ALA A 107 2.25 18.84 -13.26
CA ALA A 107 3.01 17.62 -13.01
C ALA A 107 3.87 17.73 -11.75
N GLN A 108 4.54 18.87 -11.53
CA GLN A 108 5.31 19.14 -10.33
C GLN A 108 4.41 19.13 -9.08
N ALA A 109 3.30 19.84 -9.11
CA ALA A 109 2.34 19.89 -8.01
C ALA A 109 1.78 18.48 -7.67
N LEU A 110 1.53 17.65 -8.68
CA LEU A 110 1.09 16.27 -8.50
C LEU A 110 2.15 15.45 -7.77
N VAL A 111 3.42 15.53 -8.19
CA VAL A 111 4.53 14.81 -7.53
C VAL A 111 4.69 15.28 -6.08
N GLU A 112 4.65 16.58 -5.82
CA GLU A 112 4.75 17.14 -4.47
C GLU A 112 3.63 16.65 -3.56
N SER A 113 2.39 16.68 -4.04
CA SER A 113 1.21 16.18 -3.31
C SER A 113 1.35 14.69 -2.96
N LYS A 114 1.75 13.85 -3.90
CA LYS A 114 1.95 12.39 -3.64
C LYS A 114 3.12 12.15 -2.69
N THR A 115 4.21 12.90 -2.81
CA THR A 115 5.36 12.81 -1.90
C THR A 115 4.98 13.20 -0.47
N GLN A 116 4.21 14.27 -0.31
CA GLN A 116 3.70 14.71 0.98
C GLN A 116 2.77 13.66 1.60
N ALA A 117 1.86 13.09 0.81
CA ALA A 117 0.96 12.03 1.27
C ALA A 117 1.74 10.80 1.75
N VAL A 118 2.82 10.39 1.04
CA VAL A 118 3.70 9.30 1.47
C VAL A 118 4.40 9.67 2.78
N GLY A 119 4.99 10.86 2.86
CA GLY A 119 5.72 11.32 4.05
C GLY A 119 4.84 11.38 5.30
N ALA A 120 3.61 11.83 5.17
CA ALA A 120 2.67 11.95 6.29
C ALA A 120 2.15 10.59 6.80
N GLY A 121 1.83 9.66 5.90
CA GLY A 121 1.19 8.39 6.27
C GLY A 121 2.14 7.24 6.54
N SER A 122 3.32 7.21 5.88
CA SER A 122 4.25 6.09 6.01
C SER A 122 4.71 5.79 7.44
N PRO A 123 5.01 6.77 8.32
CA PRO A 123 5.38 6.48 9.69
C PRO A 123 4.30 5.71 10.46
N LEU A 124 3.03 6.07 10.25
CA LEU A 124 1.90 5.40 10.90
C LEU A 124 1.71 3.96 10.41
N VAL A 125 1.91 3.75 9.10
CA VAL A 125 1.87 2.40 8.52
C VAL A 125 3.03 1.55 9.03
N ILE A 126 4.24 2.09 9.10
CA ILE A 126 5.43 1.39 9.59
C ILE A 126 5.25 1.01 11.06
N ALA A 127 4.77 1.93 11.89
CA ALA A 127 4.50 1.67 13.30
C ALA A 127 3.46 0.55 13.46
N ALA A 128 2.31 0.64 12.78
CA ALA A 128 1.27 -0.39 12.85
C ALA A 128 1.74 -1.76 12.33
N LEU A 129 2.59 -1.77 11.29
CA LEU A 129 3.18 -3.00 10.77
C LEU A 129 4.16 -3.64 11.78
N GLY A 130 5.01 -2.81 12.42
CA GLY A 130 5.90 -3.25 13.48
C GLY A 130 5.12 -3.84 14.66
N ASP A 131 4.15 -3.09 15.18
CA ASP A 131 3.30 -3.51 16.30
C ASP A 131 2.57 -4.84 16.02
N PHE A 132 2.08 -5.01 14.78
CA PHE A 132 1.46 -6.27 14.38
C PHE A 132 2.50 -7.39 14.30
N TYR A 133 3.61 -7.21 13.55
CA TYR A 133 4.61 -8.25 13.32
C TYR A 133 5.29 -8.70 14.62
N ASP A 134 5.60 -7.77 15.52
CA ASP A 134 6.23 -8.04 16.81
C ASP A 134 5.30 -8.78 17.79
N SER A 135 3.97 -8.69 17.57
CA SER A 135 3.01 -9.46 18.34
C SER A 135 2.86 -10.92 17.91
N LEU A 136 3.43 -11.29 16.75
CA LEU A 136 3.32 -12.64 16.21
C LEU A 136 4.27 -13.61 16.92
N MET A 137 3.80 -14.83 17.14
CA MET A 137 4.67 -15.92 17.60
C MET A 137 5.71 -16.29 16.50
N PRO A 138 6.86 -16.87 16.87
CA PRO A 138 7.91 -17.24 15.92
C PRO A 138 7.42 -18.08 14.73
N GLU A 139 6.47 -18.98 14.96
CA GLU A 139 5.86 -19.81 13.92
C GLU A 139 4.99 -19.02 12.95
N GLN A 140 4.22 -18.05 13.48
CA GLN A 140 3.41 -17.14 12.67
C GLN A 140 4.30 -16.22 11.84
N GLN A 141 5.37 -15.68 12.41
CA GLN A 141 6.38 -14.90 11.68
C GLN A 141 7.05 -15.73 10.57
N ALA A 142 7.33 -17.02 10.82
CA ALA A 142 7.86 -17.91 9.79
C ALA A 142 6.86 -18.10 8.63
N LYS A 143 5.57 -18.26 8.93
CA LYS A 143 4.50 -18.32 7.90
C LYS A 143 4.47 -17.03 7.05
N VAL A 144 4.61 -15.85 7.68
CA VAL A 144 4.67 -14.55 6.99
C VAL A 144 5.89 -14.48 6.07
N ARG A 145 7.09 -14.81 6.57
CA ARG A 145 8.33 -14.81 5.75
C ARG A 145 8.21 -15.75 4.56
N ALA A 146 7.76 -16.98 4.77
CA ALA A 146 7.57 -17.96 3.69
C ALA A 146 6.55 -17.50 2.64
N PHE A 147 5.52 -16.75 3.04
CA PHE A 147 4.57 -16.16 2.11
C PHE A 147 5.23 -15.06 1.26
N MET A 148 6.04 -14.19 1.85
CA MET A 148 6.75 -13.12 1.14
C MET A 148 7.76 -13.67 0.14
N GLU A 149 8.54 -14.70 0.52
CA GLU A 149 9.51 -15.37 -0.37
C GLU A 149 8.84 -16.00 -1.59
N ARG A 150 7.73 -16.69 -1.40
CA ARG A 150 6.97 -17.30 -2.52
C ARG A 150 6.51 -16.26 -3.52
N ARG A 151 6.13 -15.07 -3.05
CA ARG A 151 5.70 -13.98 -3.92
C ARG A 151 6.86 -13.34 -4.67
N GLY A 152 8.01 -13.18 -4.04
CA GLY A 152 9.20 -12.64 -4.70
C GLY A 152 9.68 -13.51 -5.86
N ARG A 153 9.47 -14.83 -5.79
CA ARG A 153 9.84 -15.78 -6.86
C ARG A 153 8.89 -15.78 -8.07
N HIS A 154 7.68 -15.22 -7.92
CA HIS A 154 6.67 -15.11 -8.98
C HIS A 154 6.52 -13.68 -9.48
N GLY A 155 7.55 -12.86 -9.37
CA GLY A 155 7.66 -11.57 -10.06
C GLY A 155 7.50 -11.75 -11.58
N PRO A 156 7.05 -10.73 -12.32
CA PRO A 156 6.86 -10.83 -13.75
C PRO A 156 8.17 -11.29 -14.40
N ARG A 157 8.15 -12.49 -14.98
CA ARG A 157 9.16 -12.89 -15.94
C ARG A 157 8.94 -11.99 -17.15
N GLY A 158 9.88 -11.06 -17.38
CA GLY A 158 9.94 -10.25 -18.58
C GLY A 158 10.06 -11.09 -19.83
#